data_5b9656e41af317906df051c8a1059467
#
_entry.id   5b9656e41af317906df051c8a1059467
#
_cell.length_a   1.000
_cell.length_b   1.000
_cell.length_c   1.000
_cell.angle_alpha   90.00
_cell.angle_beta   90.00
_cell.angle_gamma   90.00
#
_symmetry.space_group_name_H-M   'P 1'
#
loop_
_entity.id
_entity.type
_entity.pdbx_description
1 polymer ?
#
loop_
_entity_poly.entity_id
_entity_poly.type
_entity_poly.pdbx_seq_one_letter_code
_entity_poly.pdbx_strand_id
1 'polypeptide(L)'
;MNKYELALVVNAKIEDEARAAVVEKAKGYIARYNGNVTEVEEWGKKRLAYEIQKMREGYYYFIQFEADADCPAEIERHVRIMDNVLSCLLYTSDAAD
;
A
#
# COMPACT_ATOMS: atom_id res chain seq x y z
N MET A 1 4.96 16.50 10.86
CA MET A 1 4.61 15.26 10.20
C MET A 1 5.18 15.23 8.80
N ASN A 2 5.65 14.08 8.38
CA ASN A 2 6.18 13.88 7.04
C ASN A 2 5.11 13.28 6.14
N LYS A 3 5.24 13.51 4.84
CA LYS A 3 4.32 12.94 3.86
C LYS A 3 4.94 11.70 3.24
N TYR A 4 4.14 10.66 3.16
CA TYR A 4 4.58 9.38 2.60
C TYR A 4 3.56 8.84 1.60
N GLU A 5 4.04 7.97 0.73
CA GLU A 5 3.18 7.27 -0.22
C GLU A 5 3.46 5.78 -0.11
N LEU A 6 2.43 5.01 0.11
CA LEU A 6 2.50 3.56 0.18
C LEU A 6 2.03 2.99 -1.15
N ALA A 7 2.93 2.39 -1.90
CA ALA A 7 2.60 1.73 -3.16
C ALA A 7 2.32 0.26 -2.87
N LEU A 8 1.12 -0.17 -3.22
CA LEU A 8 0.61 -1.48 -2.87
C LEU A 8 0.23 -2.23 -4.14
N VAL A 9 0.72 -3.45 -4.28
CA VAL A 9 0.33 -4.33 -5.37
C VAL A 9 -0.41 -5.53 -4.78
N VAL A 10 -1.67 -5.68 -5.16
CA VAL A 10 -2.56 -6.68 -4.59
C VAL A 10 -2.85 -7.76 -5.63
N ASN A 11 -3.00 -9.00 -5.16
CA ASN A 11 -3.31 -10.15 -6.00
C ASN A 11 -4.52 -9.86 -6.89
N ALA A 12 -4.35 -9.98 -8.21
CA ALA A 12 -5.41 -9.69 -9.18
C ALA A 12 -6.48 -10.77 -9.25
N LYS A 13 -6.23 -11.93 -8.67
CA LYS A 13 -7.16 -13.07 -8.76
C LYS A 13 -8.20 -13.10 -7.65
N ILE A 14 -8.13 -12.18 -6.70
CA ILE A 14 -9.11 -12.14 -5.63
C ILE A 14 -10.30 -11.25 -6.03
N GLU A 15 -11.42 -11.44 -5.35
CA GLU A 15 -12.63 -10.68 -5.63
C GLU A 15 -12.49 -9.21 -5.21
N ASP A 16 -13.36 -8.37 -5.76
CA ASP A 16 -13.36 -6.94 -5.47
C ASP A 16 -13.48 -6.67 -3.98
N GLU A 17 -14.34 -7.39 -3.29
CA GLU A 17 -14.51 -7.23 -1.85
C GLU A 17 -13.23 -7.54 -1.09
N ALA A 18 -12.52 -8.58 -1.51
CA ALA A 18 -11.27 -8.97 -0.87
C ALA A 18 -10.20 -7.91 -1.11
N ARG A 19 -10.16 -7.32 -2.30
CA ARG A 19 -9.21 -6.24 -2.59
C ARG A 19 -9.53 -5.00 -1.74
N ALA A 20 -10.79 -4.66 -1.65
CA ALA A 20 -11.21 -3.51 -0.82
C ALA A 20 -10.83 -3.74 0.65
N ALA A 21 -10.98 -4.98 1.12
CA ALA A 21 -10.61 -5.32 2.49
C ALA A 21 -9.10 -5.14 2.72
N VAL A 22 -8.27 -5.50 1.74
CA VAL A 22 -6.83 -5.31 1.84
C VAL A 22 -6.48 -3.83 1.99
N VAL A 23 -7.08 -2.99 1.15
CA VAL A 23 -6.84 -1.55 1.20
C VAL A 23 -7.32 -0.96 2.52
N GLU A 24 -8.50 -1.35 2.97
CA GLU A 24 -9.03 -0.86 4.25
C GLU A 24 -8.14 -1.28 5.42
N LYS A 25 -7.62 -2.49 5.38
CA LYS A 25 -6.73 -2.97 6.42
C LYS A 25 -5.42 -2.18 6.42
N ALA A 26 -4.89 -1.87 5.26
CA ALA A 26 -3.69 -1.04 5.14
C ALA A 26 -3.94 0.35 5.73
N LYS A 27 -5.08 0.96 5.41
CA LYS A 27 -5.46 2.24 6.00
C LYS A 27 -5.60 2.16 7.52
N GLY A 28 -6.12 1.04 7.99
CA GLY A 28 -6.25 0.79 9.42
C GLY A 28 -4.90 0.77 10.13
N TYR A 29 -3.89 0.16 9.54
CA TYR A 29 -2.55 0.17 10.11
C TYR A 29 -1.98 1.59 10.15
N ILE A 30 -2.21 2.36 9.10
CA ILE A 30 -1.76 3.75 9.07
C ILE A 30 -2.39 4.54 10.23
N ALA A 31 -3.69 4.39 10.41
CA ALA A 31 -4.39 5.08 11.50
C ALA A 31 -3.92 4.59 12.87
N ARG A 32 -3.65 3.31 12.99
CA ARG A 32 -3.19 2.70 14.24
C ARG A 32 -1.88 3.30 14.73
N TYR A 33 -1.01 3.69 13.80
CA TYR A 33 0.27 4.28 14.13
C TYR A 33 0.24 5.81 14.00
N ASN A 34 -0.94 6.38 14.19
CA ASN A 34 -1.16 7.83 14.18
C ASN A 34 -0.89 8.51 12.85
N GLY A 35 -0.96 7.76 11.77
CA GLY A 35 -0.90 8.34 10.44
C GLY A 35 -2.25 8.87 10.01
N ASN A 36 -2.23 9.81 9.08
CA ASN A 36 -3.44 10.39 8.54
C ASN A 36 -3.46 10.19 7.02
N VAL A 37 -4.38 9.35 6.55
CA VAL A 37 -4.54 9.11 5.12
C VAL A 37 -5.12 10.34 4.45
N THR A 38 -4.41 10.88 3.47
CA THR A 38 -4.84 12.08 2.75
C THR A 38 -5.46 11.74 1.41
N GLU A 39 -5.01 10.68 0.75
CA GLU A 39 -5.56 10.30 -0.54
C GLU A 39 -5.29 8.83 -0.82
N VAL A 40 -6.21 8.19 -1.52
CA VAL A 40 -6.04 6.83 -2.02
C VAL A 40 -6.29 6.84 -3.51
N GLU A 41 -5.31 6.42 -4.29
CA GLU A 41 -5.45 6.31 -5.74
C GLU A 41 -5.51 4.84 -6.14
N GLU A 42 -6.51 4.49 -6.93
CA GLU A 42 -6.62 3.15 -7.51
C GLU A 42 -6.18 3.22 -8.96
N TRP A 43 -5.11 2.53 -9.27
CA TRP A 43 -4.59 2.51 -10.65
C TRP A 43 -5.12 1.34 -11.45
N GLY A 44 -5.85 0.42 -10.81
CA GLY A 44 -6.43 -0.72 -11.48
C GLY A 44 -5.44 -1.84 -11.73
N LYS A 45 -5.87 -2.81 -12.54
CA LYS A 45 -5.07 -3.97 -12.85
C LYS A 45 -4.00 -3.60 -13.88
N LYS A 46 -2.75 -3.89 -13.53
CA LYS A 46 -1.60 -3.62 -14.38
C LYS A 46 -0.76 -4.87 -14.52
N ARG A 47 -0.07 -4.97 -15.64
CA ARG A 47 0.87 -6.05 -15.88
C ARG A 47 2.15 -5.78 -15.10
N LEU A 48 2.60 -6.78 -14.36
CA LEU A 48 3.85 -6.66 -13.61
C LEU A 48 5.05 -6.73 -14.54
N ALA A 49 6.11 -6.01 -14.20
CA ALA A 49 7.34 -6.03 -14.98
C ALA A 49 7.95 -7.42 -15.00
N TYR A 50 7.78 -8.16 -13.91
CA TYR A 50 8.20 -9.55 -13.79
C TYR A 50 7.24 -10.27 -12.86
N GLU A 51 7.24 -11.58 -12.98
CA GLU A 51 6.31 -12.42 -12.21
C GLU A 51 6.64 -12.38 -10.71
N ILE A 52 5.61 -12.17 -9.89
CA ILE A 52 5.72 -12.20 -8.43
C ILE A 52 4.77 -13.28 -7.93
N GLN A 53 5.28 -14.25 -7.18
CA GLN A 53 4.47 -15.35 -6.65
C GLN A 53 3.61 -16.01 -7.72
N LYS A 54 4.18 -16.16 -8.92
CA LYS A 54 3.51 -16.76 -10.08
C LYS A 54 2.37 -15.90 -10.62
N MET A 55 2.28 -14.65 -10.21
CA MET A 55 1.29 -13.70 -10.73
C MET A 55 1.95 -12.78 -11.74
N ARG A 56 1.26 -12.56 -12.86
CA ARG A 56 1.74 -11.68 -13.91
C ARG A 56 1.08 -10.32 -13.88
N GLU A 57 -0.01 -10.18 -13.14
CA GLU A 57 -0.76 -8.96 -13.03
C GLU A 57 -1.09 -8.68 -11.58
N GLY A 58 -1.27 -7.41 -11.26
CA GLY A 58 -1.66 -7.00 -9.93
C GLY A 58 -2.48 -5.72 -9.97
N TYR A 59 -3.26 -5.49 -8.93
CA TYR A 59 -3.96 -4.23 -8.76
C TYR A 59 -3.09 -3.27 -7.99
N TYR A 60 -2.89 -2.08 -8.55
CA TYR A 60 -2.03 -1.06 -7.99
C TYR A 60 -2.85 -0.04 -7.22
N TYR A 61 -2.43 0.23 -6.01
CA TYR A 61 -3.01 1.26 -5.15
C TYR A 61 -1.90 2.12 -4.59
N PHE A 62 -2.15 3.41 -4.53
CA PHE A 62 -1.21 4.35 -3.91
C PHE A 62 -1.95 5.08 -2.81
N ILE A 63 -1.48 4.91 -1.58
CA ILE A 63 -2.09 5.52 -0.40
C ILE A 63 -1.15 6.61 0.10
N GLN A 64 -1.60 7.85 0.01
CA GLN A 64 -0.84 8.98 0.52
C GLN A 64 -1.27 9.28 1.93
N PHE A 65 -0.31 9.47 2.80
CA PHE A 65 -0.60 9.73 4.21
C PHE A 65 0.49 10.58 4.85
N GLU A 66 0.15 11.17 5.99
CA GLU A 66 1.07 11.93 6.81
C GLU A 66 1.29 11.19 8.10
N ALA A 67 2.53 11.13 8.57
CA ALA A 67 2.87 10.42 9.79
C ALA A 67 4.22 10.90 10.31
N ASP A 68 4.50 10.56 11.56
CA ASP A 68 5.80 10.81 12.15
C ASP A 68 6.83 9.87 11.55
N ALA A 69 8.10 10.24 11.66
CA ALA A 69 9.19 9.50 11.00
C ALA A 69 9.32 8.05 11.46
N ASP A 70 8.81 7.72 12.64
CA ASP A 70 8.92 6.35 13.17
C ASP A 70 7.83 5.43 12.64
N CYS A 71 6.74 5.98 12.15
CA CYS A 71 5.56 5.21 11.77
C CYS A 71 5.68 4.42 10.47
N PRO A 72 6.32 4.95 9.41
CA PRO A 72 6.32 4.27 8.12
C PRO A 72 6.91 2.88 8.13
N ALA A 73 7.99 2.67 8.87
CA ALA A 73 8.64 1.35 8.92
C ALA A 73 7.72 0.30 9.51
N GLU A 74 6.97 0.66 10.55
CA GLU A 74 6.03 -0.27 11.17
C GLU A 74 4.85 -0.57 10.26
N ILE A 75 4.34 0.46 9.60
CA ILE A 75 3.24 0.30 8.65
C ILE A 75 3.65 -0.62 7.51
N GLU A 76 4.81 -0.37 6.91
CA GLU A 76 5.31 -1.19 5.81
C GLU A 76 5.48 -2.64 6.24
N ARG A 77 6.02 -2.86 7.43
CA ARG A 77 6.22 -4.23 7.93
C ARG A 77 4.89 -4.98 8.06
N HIS A 78 3.88 -4.34 8.60
CA HIS A 78 2.56 -4.98 8.75
C HIS A 78 1.87 -5.23 7.42
N VAL A 79 1.94 -4.27 6.52
CA VAL A 79 1.29 -4.40 5.21
C VAL A 79 1.98 -5.46 4.36
N ARG A 80 3.30 -5.53 4.43
CA ARG A 80 4.08 -6.46 3.62
C ARG A 80 3.73 -7.92 3.91
N ILE A 81 3.35 -8.24 5.14
CA ILE A 81 3.02 -9.62 5.52
C ILE A 81 1.54 -9.94 5.38
N MET A 82 0.73 -8.99 4.91
CA MET A 82 -0.70 -9.26 4.70
C MET A 82 -0.90 -10.25 3.55
N ASP A 83 -1.93 -11.08 3.70
CA ASP A 83 -2.32 -11.99 2.63
C ASP A 83 -2.76 -11.18 1.40
N ASN A 84 -2.49 -11.73 0.23
CA ASN A 84 -2.87 -11.14 -1.05
C ASN A 84 -2.11 -9.87 -1.44
N VAL A 85 -1.14 -9.45 -0.64
CA VAL A 85 -0.25 -8.35 -1.00
C VAL A 85 0.98 -8.93 -1.69
N LEU A 86 1.16 -8.61 -2.96
CA LEU A 86 2.29 -9.11 -3.74
C LEU A 86 3.54 -8.28 -3.53
N SER A 87 3.35 -6.98 -3.36
CA SER A 87 4.48 -6.07 -3.18
C SER A 87 4.01 -4.84 -2.43
N CYS A 88 4.91 -4.27 -1.65
CA CYS A 88 4.62 -3.06 -0.89
C CYS A 88 5.90 -2.23 -0.83
N LEU A 89 5.81 -1.00 -1.29
CA LEU A 89 6.92 -0.07 -1.25
C LEU A 89 6.46 1.24 -0.61
N LEU A 90 7.31 1.80 0.20
CA LEU A 90 7.02 3.05 0.88
C LEU A 90 7.97 4.14 0.40
N TYR A 91 7.40 5.24 -0.04
CA TYR A 91 8.17 6.38 -0.52
C TYR A 91 7.90 7.60 0.35
N THR A 92 8.91 8.44 0.49
CA THR A 92 8.73 9.76 1.09
C THR A 92 8.27 10.70 -0.01
N SER A 93 7.06 11.20 0.09
CA SER A 93 6.53 12.09 -0.94
C SER A 93 6.93 13.55 -0.73
N ASP A 94 7.62 13.81 0.35
CA ASP A 94 8.12 15.14 0.69
C ASP A 94 9.60 15.29 0.30
N ALA A 95 9.97 14.66 -0.78
CA ALA A 95 11.38 14.58 -1.18
C ALA A 95 11.89 15.85 -1.83
N ALA A 96 11.02 16.80 -2.05
CA ALA A 96 11.40 18.04 -2.70
C ALA A 96 12.36 18.88 -1.89
N ASP A 97 12.53 18.59 -0.68
CA ASP A 97 13.38 19.38 0.22
C ASP A 97 14.84 19.10 0.06
#